data_6866f48a9978415a32d8e978da528ebc
#
_entry.id   6866f48a9978415a32d8e978da528ebc
#
_cell.length_a   1.000
_cell.length_b   1.000
_cell.length_c   1.000
_cell.angle_alpha   90.00
_cell.angle_beta   90.00
_cell.angle_gamma   90.00
#
_symmetry.space_group_name_H-M   'P 1'
#
loop_
_entity.id
_entity.type
_entity.pdbx_description
1 polymer ?
#
loop_
_entity_poly.entity_id
_entity_poly.type
_entity_poly.pdbx_seq_one_letter_code
_entity_poly.pdbx_strand_id
1 'polypeptide(L)'
;CGASSCDASSCDASSCDAFSSCGAASSLGGKVEARPNKVVEEGTKLLYKLDYEHPNNANVRRVLAWCMMLQGNFDKAIDIYTSLLSQPDAVSADRLNAAYAHWLSRDVARAVALLREYCNLCEQEEAEAKEAVKKQGRRCEPTKSRNYRLVEDFTKDADLLSKYGISLTERKIMVDIVLNEEEF
;
A
#
# COMPACT_ATOMS: atom_id res chain seq x y z
N CYS A 1 53.73 12.47 27.58
CA CYS A 1 54.54 11.54 26.77
C CYS A 1 53.67 10.36 26.39
N GLY A 2 53.53 10.06 25.11
CA GLY A 2 52.94 8.83 24.61
C GLY A 2 51.73 9.04 23.73
N ALA A 3 51.95 9.51 22.53
CA ALA A 3 51.01 9.41 21.42
C ALA A 3 50.97 7.95 20.97
N SER A 4 49.80 7.37 20.80
CA SER A 4 49.60 6.15 20.01
C SER A 4 48.49 6.38 19.02
N SER A 5 48.95 6.48 17.81
CA SER A 5 48.25 6.43 16.53
C SER A 5 47.50 5.11 16.43
N CYS A 6 46.22 5.11 16.08
CA CYS A 6 45.49 3.95 15.60
C CYS A 6 44.99 4.26 14.21
N ASP A 7 45.49 3.46 13.28
CA ASP A 7 45.26 3.50 11.84
C ASP A 7 43.77 3.33 11.47
N ALA A 8 43.32 4.17 10.56
CA ALA A 8 42.07 4.03 9.85
C ALA A 8 42.21 2.89 8.82
N SER A 9 41.60 1.73 9.11
CA SER A 9 41.42 0.64 8.14
C SER A 9 40.21 0.95 7.26
N SER A 10 40.54 1.24 6.04
CA SER A 10 39.76 1.17 4.79
C SER A 10 38.69 0.08 4.84
N CYS A 11 37.42 0.50 4.78
CA CYS A 11 36.32 -0.35 4.34
C CYS A 11 35.92 0.09 2.95
N ASP A 12 36.26 -0.76 1.97
CA ASP A 12 35.92 -0.60 0.58
C ASP A 12 34.39 -0.50 0.38
N ALA A 13 33.94 0.68 -0.03
CA ALA A 13 32.61 0.93 -0.57
C ALA A 13 32.62 0.56 -2.04
N SER A 14 32.39 -0.71 -2.34
CA SER A 14 32.30 -1.19 -3.71
C SER A 14 31.23 -2.26 -3.80
N SER A 15 29.97 -1.87 -3.90
CA SER A 15 28.88 -2.65 -4.52
C SER A 15 27.48 -2.04 -4.27
N CYS A 16 27.24 -0.79 -4.62
CA CYS A 16 25.89 -0.21 -4.66
C CYS A 16 25.64 0.70 -5.88
N ASP A 17 26.37 0.51 -6.96
CA ASP A 17 26.15 1.26 -8.21
C ASP A 17 25.42 0.41 -9.26
N ALA A 18 24.12 0.17 -9.07
CA ALA A 18 23.28 -0.42 -10.12
C ALA A 18 21.83 0.08 -10.11
N PHE A 19 21.54 1.27 -9.56
CA PHE A 19 20.18 1.83 -9.60
C PHE A 19 20.15 3.36 -9.80
N SER A 20 21.01 3.88 -10.64
CA SER A 20 20.97 5.29 -11.02
C SER A 20 20.90 5.42 -12.53
N SER A 21 19.70 5.23 -13.07
CA SER A 21 19.29 5.79 -14.36
C SER A 21 17.77 5.67 -14.51
N CYS A 22 17.04 6.57 -13.86
CA CYS A 22 15.67 6.87 -14.25
C CYS A 22 15.60 8.34 -14.61
N GLY A 23 15.83 8.61 -15.89
CA GLY A 23 15.71 9.93 -16.48
C GLY A 23 14.28 10.45 -16.34
N ALA A 24 14.17 11.72 -15.99
CA ALA A 24 12.95 12.50 -16.04
C ALA A 24 12.30 12.41 -17.42
N ALA A 25 11.09 11.92 -17.49
CA ALA A 25 10.23 12.06 -18.65
C ALA A 25 8.89 12.63 -18.19
N SER A 26 8.77 13.96 -18.28
CA SER A 26 7.48 14.65 -18.36
C SER A 26 6.83 14.24 -19.67
N SER A 27 5.68 13.54 -19.59
CA SER A 27 4.74 13.48 -20.72
C SER A 27 3.39 12.99 -20.24
N LEU A 28 2.39 13.81 -20.50
CA LEU A 28 0.96 13.54 -20.35
C LEU A 28 0.58 12.26 -21.13
N GLY A 29 -0.07 11.28 -20.47
CA GLY A 29 -0.86 10.27 -21.15
C GLY A 29 -0.15 8.99 -21.60
N GLY A 30 1.02 8.64 -21.09
CA GLY A 30 1.68 7.37 -21.39
C GLY A 30 1.24 6.26 -20.44
N LYS A 31 0.73 5.14 -20.99
CA LYS A 31 0.71 3.86 -20.29
C LYS A 31 2.11 3.64 -19.72
N VAL A 32 2.19 3.55 -18.39
CA VAL A 32 3.45 3.10 -17.75
C VAL A 32 3.61 1.63 -18.16
N GLU A 33 4.45 1.38 -19.16
CA GLU A 33 4.87 0.02 -19.47
C GLU A 33 5.75 -0.45 -18.30
N ALA A 34 5.11 -1.15 -17.38
CA ALA A 34 5.80 -1.82 -16.29
C ALA A 34 6.80 -2.79 -16.92
N ARG A 35 8.10 -2.55 -16.75
CA ARG A 35 9.12 -3.51 -17.21
C ARG A 35 8.90 -4.82 -16.47
N PRO A 36 8.77 -5.94 -17.20
CA PRO A 36 8.48 -7.22 -16.57
C PRO A 36 9.61 -7.58 -15.59
N ASN A 37 9.29 -7.60 -14.32
CA ASN A 37 10.21 -8.08 -13.30
C ASN A 37 10.07 -9.61 -13.23
N LYS A 38 11.06 -10.34 -13.75
CA LYS A 38 11.06 -11.82 -13.81
C LYS A 38 10.77 -12.45 -12.44
N VAL A 39 11.26 -11.87 -11.35
CA VAL A 39 11.01 -12.37 -10.00
C VAL A 39 9.53 -12.27 -9.63
N VAL A 40 8.88 -11.15 -9.98
CA VAL A 40 7.44 -10.96 -9.77
C VAL A 40 6.63 -11.93 -10.64
N GLU A 41 7.05 -12.14 -11.88
CA GLU A 41 6.36 -13.11 -12.78
C GLU A 41 6.46 -14.55 -12.28
N GLU A 42 7.65 -14.99 -11.86
CA GLU A 42 7.84 -16.32 -11.29
C GLU A 42 7.09 -16.49 -9.97
N GLY A 43 7.16 -15.48 -9.08
CA GLY A 43 6.38 -15.46 -7.85
C GLY A 43 4.87 -15.55 -8.10
N THR A 44 4.38 -14.84 -9.11
CA THR A 44 2.97 -14.88 -9.51
C THR A 44 2.54 -16.29 -9.97
N LYS A 45 3.39 -17.00 -10.73
CA LYS A 45 3.09 -18.38 -11.15
C LYS A 45 2.95 -19.33 -9.96
N LEU A 46 3.84 -19.18 -8.97
CA LEU A 46 3.78 -19.97 -7.74
C LEU A 46 2.51 -19.62 -6.92
N LEU A 47 2.13 -18.36 -6.85
CA LEU A 47 0.92 -17.93 -6.14
C LEU A 47 -0.35 -18.44 -6.81
N TYR A 48 -0.43 -18.47 -8.14
CA TYR A 48 -1.55 -19.12 -8.84
C TYR A 48 -1.65 -20.60 -8.52
N LYS A 49 -0.51 -21.31 -8.44
CA LYS A 49 -0.51 -22.72 -8.04
C LYS A 49 -1.01 -22.88 -6.61
N LEU A 50 -0.56 -22.05 -5.68
CA LEU A 50 -1.01 -22.05 -4.28
C LEU A 50 -2.50 -21.71 -4.15
N ASP A 51 -3.00 -20.75 -4.93
CA ASP A 51 -4.44 -20.40 -4.93
C ASP A 51 -5.29 -21.55 -5.48
N TYR A 52 -4.79 -22.29 -6.46
CA TYR A 52 -5.44 -23.49 -6.97
C TYR A 52 -5.45 -24.64 -5.94
N GLU A 53 -4.33 -24.84 -5.21
CA GLU A 53 -4.21 -25.89 -4.18
C GLU A 53 -4.98 -25.53 -2.91
N HIS A 54 -5.10 -24.24 -2.60
CA HIS A 54 -5.77 -23.70 -1.40
C HIS A 54 -6.80 -22.63 -1.77
N PRO A 55 -7.88 -22.99 -2.48
CA PRO A 55 -8.91 -22.05 -2.87
C PRO A 55 -9.53 -21.43 -1.61
N ASN A 56 -9.69 -20.13 -1.59
CA ASN A 56 -10.17 -19.31 -0.45
C ASN A 56 -9.12 -18.95 0.62
N ASN A 57 -7.84 -19.17 0.38
CA ASN A 57 -6.82 -18.60 1.28
C ASN A 57 -6.67 -17.10 0.99
N ALA A 58 -7.29 -16.26 1.84
CA ALA A 58 -7.27 -14.81 1.69
C ALA A 58 -5.84 -14.23 1.63
N ASN A 59 -4.88 -14.79 2.38
CA ASN A 59 -3.51 -14.30 2.38
C ASN A 59 -2.81 -14.56 1.04
N VAL A 60 -3.01 -15.73 0.44
CA VAL A 60 -2.48 -16.03 -0.91
C VAL A 60 -3.05 -15.05 -1.92
N ARG A 61 -4.36 -14.80 -1.88
CA ARG A 61 -5.04 -13.87 -2.77
C ARG A 61 -4.57 -12.43 -2.59
N ARG A 62 -4.36 -11.96 -1.34
CA ARG A 62 -3.79 -10.64 -1.08
C ARG A 62 -2.42 -10.45 -1.73
N VAL A 63 -1.52 -11.44 -1.58
CA VAL A 63 -0.19 -11.38 -2.18
C VAL A 63 -0.27 -11.48 -3.71
N LEU A 64 -1.18 -12.29 -4.25
CA LEU A 64 -1.43 -12.37 -5.69
C LEU A 64 -1.90 -11.04 -6.26
N ALA A 65 -2.84 -10.36 -5.59
CA ALA A 65 -3.30 -9.03 -5.98
C ALA A 65 -2.17 -7.99 -5.99
N TRP A 66 -1.27 -8.02 -4.99
CA TRP A 66 -0.08 -7.16 -4.98
C TRP A 66 0.85 -7.43 -6.18
N CYS A 67 1.06 -8.68 -6.53
CA CYS A 67 1.84 -9.04 -7.73
C CYS A 67 1.17 -8.53 -9.00
N MET A 68 -0.16 -8.57 -9.10
CA MET A 68 -0.91 -7.99 -10.21
C MET A 68 -0.73 -6.47 -10.29
N MET A 69 -0.79 -5.78 -9.16
CA MET A 69 -0.53 -4.33 -9.07
C MET A 69 0.87 -3.98 -9.57
N LEU A 70 1.91 -4.71 -9.14
CA LEU A 70 3.29 -4.51 -9.56
C LEU A 70 3.51 -4.76 -11.06
N GLN A 71 2.69 -5.60 -11.67
CA GLN A 71 2.69 -5.89 -13.11
C GLN A 71 1.83 -4.92 -13.92
N GLY A 72 1.14 -3.99 -13.29
CA GLY A 72 0.20 -3.08 -13.94
C GLY A 72 -1.12 -3.75 -14.38
N ASN A 73 -1.41 -4.95 -13.89
CA ASN A 73 -2.64 -5.69 -14.19
C ASN A 73 -3.75 -5.30 -13.19
N PHE A 74 -4.14 -4.01 -13.20
CA PHE A 74 -5.05 -3.44 -12.21
C PHE A 74 -6.44 -4.10 -12.23
N ASP A 75 -6.97 -4.44 -13.39
CA ASP A 75 -8.29 -5.09 -13.52
C ASP A 75 -8.33 -6.43 -12.78
N LYS A 76 -7.27 -7.26 -12.94
CA LYS A 76 -7.17 -8.52 -12.20
C LYS A 76 -7.00 -8.32 -10.70
N ALA A 77 -6.26 -7.29 -10.28
CA ALA A 77 -6.14 -6.93 -8.87
C ALA A 77 -7.50 -6.51 -8.29
N ILE A 78 -8.29 -5.73 -9.03
CA ILE A 78 -9.65 -5.31 -8.66
C ILE A 78 -10.56 -6.53 -8.48
N ASP A 79 -10.54 -7.48 -9.43
CA ASP A 79 -11.33 -8.71 -9.33
C ASP A 79 -11.01 -9.51 -8.06
N ILE A 80 -9.71 -9.65 -7.75
CA ILE A 80 -9.26 -10.35 -6.54
C ILE A 80 -9.71 -9.61 -5.28
N TYR A 81 -9.53 -8.28 -5.22
CA TYR A 81 -9.96 -7.49 -4.05
C TYR A 81 -11.47 -7.48 -3.91
N THR A 82 -12.24 -7.42 -5.00
CA THR A 82 -13.70 -7.52 -4.96
C THR A 82 -14.14 -8.85 -4.34
N SER A 83 -13.47 -9.95 -4.72
CA SER A 83 -13.70 -11.26 -4.12
C SER A 83 -13.32 -11.28 -2.63
N LEU A 84 -12.20 -10.68 -2.22
CA LEU A 84 -11.78 -10.59 -0.81
C LEU A 84 -12.76 -9.76 0.02
N LEU A 85 -13.22 -8.63 -0.49
CA LEU A 85 -14.16 -7.74 0.20
C LEU A 85 -15.54 -8.36 0.40
N SER A 86 -15.89 -9.38 -0.38
CA SER A 86 -17.14 -10.14 -0.19
C SER A 86 -17.04 -11.23 0.87
N GLN A 87 -15.86 -11.52 1.40
CA GLN A 87 -15.62 -12.55 2.41
C GLN A 87 -15.78 -12.01 3.84
N PRO A 88 -16.20 -12.85 4.79
CA PRO A 88 -16.40 -12.41 6.18
C PRO A 88 -15.08 -12.08 6.91
N ASP A 89 -13.95 -12.53 6.41
CA ASP A 89 -12.60 -12.28 6.92
C ASP A 89 -11.89 -11.11 6.20
N ALA A 90 -12.66 -10.28 5.47
CA ALA A 90 -12.15 -9.06 4.87
C ALA A 90 -11.63 -8.09 5.95
N VAL A 91 -10.42 -7.59 5.74
CA VAL A 91 -9.78 -6.63 6.65
C VAL A 91 -9.83 -5.20 6.08
N SER A 92 -9.68 -4.20 6.95
CA SER A 92 -9.65 -2.79 6.53
C SER A 92 -8.60 -2.52 5.44
N ALA A 93 -7.43 -3.15 5.54
CA ALA A 93 -6.35 -3.04 4.55
C ALA A 93 -6.76 -3.53 3.14
N ASP A 94 -7.71 -4.48 3.00
CA ASP A 94 -8.18 -4.93 1.68
C ASP A 94 -8.91 -3.80 0.95
N ARG A 95 -9.63 -2.92 1.68
CA ARG A 95 -10.30 -1.73 1.10
C ARG A 95 -9.28 -0.69 0.64
N LEU A 96 -8.25 -0.46 1.43
CA LEU A 96 -7.18 0.46 1.07
C LEU A 96 -6.46 0.02 -0.21
N ASN A 97 -6.09 -1.26 -0.28
CA ASN A 97 -5.43 -1.82 -1.46
C ASN A 97 -6.34 -1.86 -2.70
N ALA A 98 -7.63 -2.15 -2.52
CA ALA A 98 -8.62 -2.05 -3.58
C ALA A 98 -8.74 -0.61 -4.10
N ALA A 99 -8.72 0.38 -3.20
CA ALA A 99 -8.74 1.79 -3.59
C ALA A 99 -7.52 2.17 -4.45
N TYR A 100 -6.33 1.66 -4.12
CA TYR A 100 -5.14 1.86 -4.96
C TYR A 100 -5.32 1.28 -6.36
N ALA A 101 -5.87 0.06 -6.47
CA ALA A 101 -6.11 -0.58 -7.75
C ALA A 101 -7.10 0.23 -8.61
N HIS A 102 -8.22 0.68 -8.03
CA HIS A 102 -9.20 1.53 -8.71
C HIS A 102 -8.62 2.89 -9.12
N TRP A 103 -7.80 3.51 -8.25
CA TRP A 103 -7.13 4.77 -8.59
C TRP A 103 -6.21 4.62 -9.82
N LEU A 104 -5.43 3.55 -9.85
CA LEU A 104 -4.51 3.26 -10.95
C LEU A 104 -5.23 2.86 -12.24
N SER A 105 -6.41 2.23 -12.15
CA SER A 105 -7.29 1.96 -13.28
C SER A 105 -8.10 3.18 -13.75
N ARG A 106 -7.92 4.35 -13.06
CA ARG A 106 -8.65 5.61 -13.34
C ARG A 106 -10.13 5.62 -12.93
N ASP A 107 -10.57 4.67 -12.17
CA ASP A 107 -11.88 4.67 -11.51
C ASP A 107 -11.80 5.43 -10.18
N VAL A 108 -11.66 6.76 -10.29
CA VAL A 108 -11.47 7.66 -9.14
C VAL A 108 -12.67 7.63 -8.19
N ALA A 109 -13.89 7.55 -8.74
CA ALA A 109 -15.10 7.54 -7.91
C ALA A 109 -15.13 6.34 -6.96
N ARG A 110 -14.82 5.14 -7.47
CA ARG A 110 -14.77 3.93 -6.66
C ARG A 110 -13.59 3.94 -5.69
N ALA A 111 -12.43 4.45 -6.12
CA ALA A 111 -11.27 4.61 -5.25
C ALA A 111 -11.59 5.49 -4.04
N VAL A 112 -12.23 6.64 -4.24
CA VAL A 112 -12.62 7.55 -3.16
C VAL A 112 -13.65 6.92 -2.22
N ALA A 113 -14.64 6.20 -2.76
CA ALA A 113 -15.61 5.48 -1.94
C ALA A 113 -14.93 4.46 -1.02
N LEU A 114 -13.99 3.68 -1.54
CA LEU A 114 -13.23 2.68 -0.76
C LEU A 114 -12.31 3.33 0.28
N LEU A 115 -11.68 4.47 -0.04
CA LEU A 115 -10.88 5.22 0.93
C LEU A 115 -11.73 5.72 2.11
N ARG A 116 -12.95 6.21 1.84
CA ARG A 116 -13.90 6.62 2.88
C ARG A 116 -14.35 5.44 3.72
N GLU A 117 -14.70 4.31 3.09
CA GLU A 117 -15.01 3.07 3.81
C GLU A 117 -13.85 2.63 4.70
N TYR A 118 -12.61 2.71 4.20
CA TYR A 118 -11.41 2.40 4.98
C TYR A 118 -11.28 3.30 6.20
N CYS A 119 -11.39 4.62 6.05
CA CYS A 119 -11.30 5.56 7.17
C CYS A 119 -12.39 5.29 8.23
N ASN A 120 -13.62 5.04 7.82
CA ASN A 120 -14.73 4.72 8.73
C ASN A 120 -14.46 3.44 9.53
N LEU A 121 -13.92 2.40 8.89
CA LEU A 121 -13.55 1.17 9.59
C LEU A 121 -12.40 1.38 10.58
N CYS A 122 -11.38 2.15 10.21
CA CYS A 122 -10.30 2.48 11.13
C CYS A 122 -10.79 3.25 12.36
N GLU A 123 -11.78 4.12 12.21
CA GLU A 123 -12.42 4.81 13.34
C GLU A 123 -13.18 3.84 14.24
N GLN A 124 -13.91 2.88 13.66
CA GLN A 124 -14.62 1.85 14.41
C GLN A 124 -13.66 0.95 15.18
N GLU A 125 -12.61 0.44 14.51
CA GLU A 125 -11.54 -0.37 15.14
C GLU A 125 -10.89 0.37 16.31
N GLU A 126 -10.61 1.68 16.15
CA GLU A 126 -10.01 2.51 17.19
C GLU A 126 -10.99 2.73 18.38
N ALA A 127 -12.27 2.94 18.09
CA ALA A 127 -13.29 3.10 19.12
C ALA A 127 -13.46 1.82 19.95
N GLU A 128 -13.53 0.66 19.30
CA GLU A 128 -13.63 -0.65 19.96
C GLU A 128 -12.39 -0.94 20.83
N ALA A 129 -11.19 -0.65 20.29
CA ALA A 129 -9.93 -0.80 21.03
C ALA A 129 -9.92 0.09 22.29
N LYS A 130 -10.39 1.34 22.19
CA LYS A 130 -10.50 2.26 23.34
C LYS A 130 -11.50 1.77 24.39
N GLU A 131 -12.63 1.25 23.96
CA GLU A 131 -13.59 0.66 24.89
C GLU A 131 -13.03 -0.54 25.63
N ALA A 132 -12.30 -1.42 24.92
CA ALA A 132 -11.64 -2.56 25.53
C ALA A 132 -10.61 -2.13 26.61
N VAL A 133 -9.83 -1.07 26.33
CA VAL A 133 -8.86 -0.51 27.28
C VAL A 133 -9.55 0.12 28.51
N LYS A 134 -10.67 0.84 28.29
CA LYS A 134 -11.47 1.41 29.38
C LYS A 134 -12.04 0.33 30.29
N LYS A 135 -12.56 -0.76 29.72
CA LYS A 135 -13.07 -1.92 30.50
C LYS A 135 -11.99 -2.54 31.38
N GLN A 136 -10.72 -2.43 30.99
CA GLN A 136 -9.56 -2.90 31.77
C GLN A 136 -9.07 -1.86 32.82
N GLY A 137 -9.75 -0.74 32.99
CA GLY A 137 -9.37 0.33 33.93
C GLY A 137 -8.08 1.09 33.56
N ARG A 138 -7.64 0.98 32.31
CA ARG A 138 -6.45 1.67 31.81
C ARG A 138 -6.80 3.04 31.21
N ARG A 139 -5.86 3.98 31.28
CA ARG A 139 -6.01 5.30 30.67
C ARG A 139 -5.94 5.19 29.16
N CYS A 140 -6.92 5.74 28.45
CA CYS A 140 -6.91 5.79 26.99
C CYS A 140 -6.10 6.98 26.48
N GLU A 141 -5.41 6.78 25.36
CA GLU A 141 -4.80 7.88 24.61
C GLU A 141 -5.88 8.75 23.93
N PRO A 142 -5.54 10.04 23.63
CA PRO A 142 -6.45 10.93 22.93
C PRO A 142 -6.82 10.37 21.55
N THR A 143 -8.02 10.67 21.08
CA THR A 143 -8.48 10.27 19.75
C THR A 143 -7.66 10.97 18.68
N LYS A 144 -7.10 10.20 17.77
CA LYS A 144 -6.38 10.71 16.60
C LYS A 144 -7.40 11.24 15.58
N SER A 145 -6.97 12.13 14.67
CA SER A 145 -7.83 12.64 13.61
C SER A 145 -8.26 11.51 12.67
N ARG A 146 -9.45 11.66 12.04
CA ARG A 146 -10.05 10.68 11.11
C ARG A 146 -9.07 10.16 10.06
N ASN A 147 -8.20 11.02 9.56
CA ASN A 147 -7.26 10.66 8.50
C ASN A 147 -5.89 10.24 8.99
N TYR A 148 -5.67 10.23 10.30
CA TYR A 148 -4.35 9.91 10.84
C TYR A 148 -3.85 8.55 10.33
N ARG A 149 -4.73 7.54 10.32
CA ARG A 149 -4.40 6.21 9.87
C ARG A 149 -4.05 6.17 8.38
N LEU A 150 -4.84 6.85 7.54
CA LEU A 150 -4.59 6.93 6.11
C LEU A 150 -3.24 7.60 5.80
N VAL A 151 -2.92 8.71 6.47
CA VAL A 151 -1.63 9.40 6.30
C VAL A 151 -0.46 8.54 6.79
N GLU A 152 -0.66 7.82 7.90
CA GLU A 152 0.34 6.90 8.43
C GLU A 152 0.62 5.75 7.45
N ASP A 153 -0.42 5.14 6.87
CA ASP A 153 -0.27 4.05 5.91
C ASP A 153 0.34 4.55 4.59
N PHE A 154 -0.05 5.72 4.10
CA PHE A 154 0.60 6.35 2.93
C PHE A 154 2.08 6.65 3.16
N THR A 155 2.48 6.88 4.40
CA THR A 155 3.88 7.10 4.76
C THR A 155 4.63 5.79 4.86
N LYS A 156 4.04 4.77 5.46
CA LYS A 156 4.62 3.42 5.57
C LYS A 156 4.82 2.77 4.19
N ASP A 157 3.82 2.92 3.33
CA ASP A 157 3.79 2.28 2.02
C ASP A 157 4.38 3.17 0.91
N ALA A 158 5.05 4.26 1.26
CA ALA A 158 5.52 5.28 0.30
C ALA A 158 6.32 4.70 -0.87
N ASP A 159 7.25 3.79 -0.59
CA ASP A 159 8.09 3.15 -1.61
C ASP A 159 7.29 2.20 -2.50
N LEU A 160 6.37 1.45 -1.91
CA LEU A 160 5.49 0.53 -2.64
C LEU A 160 4.53 1.29 -3.55
N LEU A 161 3.89 2.34 -3.03
CA LEU A 161 2.99 3.20 -3.79
C LEU A 161 3.69 3.88 -4.97
N SER A 162 4.93 4.32 -4.76
CA SER A 162 5.76 4.87 -5.86
C SER A 162 6.06 3.84 -6.94
N LYS A 163 6.28 2.57 -6.57
CA LYS A 163 6.46 1.45 -7.53
C LYS A 163 5.19 1.13 -8.29
N TYR A 164 4.02 1.29 -7.69
CA TYR A 164 2.72 1.17 -8.36
C TYR A 164 2.44 2.35 -9.31
N GLY A 165 3.14 3.46 -9.17
CA GLY A 165 2.94 4.67 -9.96
C GLY A 165 2.09 5.73 -9.27
N ILE A 166 1.81 5.58 -7.96
CA ILE A 166 1.09 6.59 -7.15
C ILE A 166 2.10 7.58 -6.57
N SER A 167 2.12 8.78 -7.11
CA SER A 167 3.02 9.86 -6.70
C SER A 167 2.66 10.45 -5.33
N LEU A 168 3.60 11.19 -4.73
CA LEU A 168 3.34 11.93 -3.49
C LEU A 168 2.18 12.94 -3.64
N THR A 169 2.08 13.57 -4.83
CA THR A 169 1.00 14.52 -5.12
C THR A 169 -0.35 13.83 -5.15
N GLU A 170 -0.44 12.68 -5.80
CA GLU A 170 -1.69 11.89 -5.84
C GLU A 170 -2.12 11.43 -4.44
N ARG A 171 -1.17 11.01 -3.60
CA ARG A 171 -1.47 10.66 -2.20
C ARG A 171 -2.04 11.83 -1.40
N LYS A 172 -1.50 13.04 -1.60
CA LYS A 172 -2.05 14.26 -0.98
C LYS A 172 -3.48 14.54 -1.48
N ILE A 173 -3.69 14.45 -2.79
CA ILE A 173 -5.03 14.61 -3.39
C ILE A 173 -6.02 13.60 -2.81
N MET A 174 -5.63 12.33 -2.66
CA MET A 174 -6.48 11.31 -2.03
C MET A 174 -6.89 11.68 -0.61
N VAL A 175 -5.94 12.19 0.20
CA VAL A 175 -6.22 12.64 1.57
C VAL A 175 -7.18 13.82 1.56
N ASP A 176 -6.93 14.82 0.71
CA ASP A 176 -7.76 16.03 0.60
C ASP A 176 -9.20 15.71 0.17
N ILE A 177 -9.38 14.79 -0.80
CA ILE A 177 -10.72 14.38 -1.25
C ILE A 177 -11.49 13.62 -0.16
N VAL A 178 -10.79 12.81 0.65
CA VAL A 178 -11.43 12.08 1.75
C VAL A 178 -11.83 13.03 2.88
N LEU A 179 -11.06 14.11 3.10
CA LEU A 179 -11.35 15.14 4.11
C LEU A 179 -12.54 16.03 3.74
N ASN A 180 -12.63 16.41 2.45
CA ASN A 180 -13.64 17.35 1.98
C ASN A 180 -14.90 16.60 1.53
N GLU A 181 -15.64 16.04 2.51
CA GLU A 181 -16.87 15.26 2.25
C GLU A 181 -18.02 16.08 1.63
N GLU A 182 -17.94 17.41 1.66
CA GLU A 182 -19.08 18.29 1.37
C GLU A 182 -19.16 18.80 -0.07
N GLU A 183 -18.20 18.47 -0.98
CA GLU A 183 -18.12 19.11 -2.30
C GLU A 183 -18.28 18.16 -3.52
N PHE A 184 -18.89 16.98 -3.37
CA PHE A 184 -19.19 16.15 -4.55
C PHE A 184 -20.61 15.59 -4.52
#